data_acebbfc9ac2bcea8b8ad2a1c32c135fc
#
_entry.id   acebbfc9ac2bcea8b8ad2a1c32c135fc
#
_cell.length_a   1.000
_cell.length_b   1.000
_cell.length_c   1.000
_cell.angle_alpha   90.00
_cell.angle_beta   90.00
_cell.angle_gamma   90.00
#
_symmetry.space_group_name_H-M   'P 1'
#
loop_
_entity.id
_entity.type
_entity.pdbx_description
1 polymer ?
#
loop_
_entity_poly.entity_id
_entity_poly.type
_entity_poly.pdbx_seq_one_letter_code
_entity_poly.pdbx_strand_id
1 'polypeptide(L)' 'MQGSILDYSVQHNTGIISGDDQNRYQFTGSEWRGQTLPARGQRVDFEI' A
#
# COMPACT_ATOMS: atom_id res chain seq x y z
N MET A 1 -2.16 -11.66 -0.13
CA MET A 1 -3.47 -10.98 -0.25
C MET A 1 -3.36 -9.86 -1.26
N GLN A 2 -4.41 -9.60 -1.99
CA GLN A 2 -4.46 -8.50 -2.94
C GLN A 2 -5.26 -7.33 -2.38
N GLY A 3 -4.94 -6.15 -2.84
CA GLY A 3 -5.64 -4.95 -2.45
C GLY A 3 -5.28 -3.80 -3.36
N SER A 4 -5.67 -2.61 -2.98
CA SER A 4 -5.35 -1.41 -3.73
C SER A 4 -4.88 -0.31 -2.79
N ILE A 5 -4.01 0.53 -3.31
CA ILE A 5 -3.46 1.65 -2.53
C ILE A 5 -4.56 2.70 -2.35
N LEU A 6 -4.86 3.03 -1.10
CA LEU A 6 -5.76 4.13 -0.79
C LEU A 6 -5.03 5.46 -0.71
N ASP A 7 -3.85 5.45 -0.11
CA ASP A 7 -3.10 6.68 0.09
C ASP A 7 -1.65 6.33 0.37
N TYR A 8 -0.75 7.28 0.10
CA TYR A 8 0.65 7.15 0.46
C TYR A 8 1.22 8.53 0.76
N SER A 9 1.92 8.65 1.88
CA SER A 9 2.57 9.89 2.27
C SER A 9 4.08 9.72 2.17
N VAL A 10 4.68 10.43 1.23
CA VAL A 10 6.14 10.45 1.07
C VAL A 10 6.78 11.05 2.30
N GLN A 11 6.15 12.07 2.87
CA GLN A 11 6.68 12.79 4.03
C GLN A 11 6.80 11.87 5.24
N HIS A 12 5.81 11.01 5.44
CA HIS A 12 5.78 10.09 6.57
C HIS A 12 6.30 8.70 6.23
N ASN A 13 6.56 8.45 4.95
CA ASN A 13 7.03 7.16 4.45
C ASN A 13 6.09 6.03 4.81
N THR A 14 4.79 6.30 4.79
CA THR A 14 3.76 5.31 5.12
C THR A 14 2.63 5.39 4.11
N GLY A 15 1.91 4.27 3.99
CA GLY A 15 0.75 4.21 3.12
C GLY A 15 -0.32 3.30 3.69
N ILE A 16 -1.48 3.32 3.05
CA ILE A 16 -2.62 2.52 3.46
C ILE A 16 -3.11 1.74 2.25
N ILE A 17 -3.33 0.43 2.46
CA ILE A 17 -3.87 -0.48 1.45
C ILE A 17 -5.27 -0.88 1.88
N SER A 18 -6.22 -0.83 0.95
CA SER A 18 -7.53 -1.44 1.13
C SER A 18 -7.46 -2.87 0.63
N GLY A 19 -7.46 -3.83 1.54
CA GLY A 19 -7.43 -5.24 1.18
C GLY A 19 -8.73 -5.70 0.56
N ASP A 20 -8.66 -6.77 -0.22
CA ASP A 20 -9.87 -7.33 -0.83
C ASP A 20 -10.81 -7.98 0.21
N ASP A 21 -10.33 -8.17 1.43
CA ASP A 21 -11.13 -8.61 2.57
C ASP A 21 -11.88 -7.48 3.26
N GLN A 22 -11.85 -6.26 2.69
CA GLN A 22 -12.50 -5.05 3.18
C GLN A 22 -11.85 -4.48 4.44
N ASN A 23 -10.66 -4.93 4.80
CA ASN A 23 -9.87 -4.35 5.87
C ASN A 23 -8.83 -3.40 5.31
N ARG A 24 -8.35 -2.50 6.16
CA ARG A 24 -7.28 -1.57 5.81
C ARG A 24 -6.01 -1.97 6.51
N TYR A 25 -4.90 -1.87 5.76
CA TYR A 25 -3.59 -2.26 6.24
C TYR A 25 -2.63 -1.11 6.01
N GLN A 26 -1.81 -0.82 7.02
CA GLN A 26 -0.79 0.20 6.91
C GLN A 26 0.54 -0.43 6.55
N PHE A 27 1.30 0.24 5.68
CA PHE A 27 2.64 -0.22 5.34
C PHE A 27 3.60 0.96 5.36
N THR A 28 4.90 0.66 5.48
CA THR A 28 5.95 1.67 5.39
C THR A 28 6.65 1.59 4.04
N GLY A 29 7.31 2.68 3.66
CA GLY A 29 8.04 2.70 2.40
C GLY A 29 9.13 1.65 2.31
N SER A 30 9.71 1.25 3.44
CA SER A 30 10.73 0.19 3.46
C SER A 30 10.15 -1.18 3.09
N GLU A 31 8.86 -1.36 3.24
CA GLU A 31 8.18 -2.60 2.87
C GLU A 31 7.75 -2.60 1.40
N TRP A 32 7.83 -1.48 0.73
CA TRP A 32 7.47 -1.35 -0.67
C TRP A 32 8.62 -1.81 -1.54
N ARG A 33 8.36 -2.79 -2.41
CA ARG A 33 9.40 -3.39 -3.25
C ARG A 33 9.26 -3.04 -4.72
N GLY A 34 8.35 -2.13 -5.05
CA GLY A 34 8.18 -1.68 -6.42
C GLY A 34 9.30 -0.75 -6.85
N GLN A 35 9.45 -0.59 -8.17
CA GLN A 35 10.46 0.30 -8.73
C GLN A 35 9.99 1.75 -8.78
N THR A 36 8.69 1.96 -8.60
CA THR A 36 8.09 3.30 -8.57
C THR A 36 7.40 3.51 -7.24
N LEU A 37 7.13 4.76 -6.90
CA LEU A 37 6.41 5.06 -5.67
C LEU A 37 4.97 4.53 -5.76
N PRO A 38 4.40 4.11 -4.61
CA PRO A 38 3.00 3.69 -4.60
C PRO A 38 2.08 4.82 -5.07
N ALA A 39 1.09 4.48 -5.85
CA ALA A 39 0.13 5.45 -6.36
C ALA A 39 -1.28 5.05 -5.92
N ARG A 40 -2.09 6.06 -5.61
CA ARG A 40 -3.48 5.84 -5.24
C ARG A 40 -4.21 5.05 -6.34
N GLY A 41 -4.95 4.03 -5.93
CA GLY A 41 -5.70 3.19 -6.85
C GLY A 41 -4.91 2.05 -7.47
N GLN A 42 -3.60 2.00 -7.24
CA GLN A 42 -2.77 0.92 -7.77
C GLN A 42 -3.10 -0.40 -7.08
N ARG A 43 -3.22 -1.46 -7.89
CA ARG A 43 -3.41 -2.81 -7.34
C ARG A 43 -2.08 -3.36 -6.87
N VAL A 44 -2.10 -4.01 -5.71
CA VAL A 44 -0.88 -4.56 -5.10
C VAL A 44 -1.17 -5.95 -4.54
N ASP A 45 -0.11 -6.73 -4.41
CA ASP A 45 -0.13 -7.99 -3.68
C ASP A 45 0.74 -7.80 -2.44
N PHE A 46 0.22 -8.18 -1.28
CA PHE A 46 0.92 -7.96 -0.02
C PHE A 46 0.68 -9.10 0.95
N GLU A 47 1.54 -9.20 1.93
CA GLU A 47 1.41 -10.17 3.01
C GLU A 47 1.03 -9.47 4.31
N ILE A 48 0.17 -10.13 5.07
CA ILE A 48 -0.25 -9.63 6.36
C ILE A 48 0.75 -10.06 7.43
#